data_33cc34fd7521374868b1c455f1acc8a9
#
_entry.id   33cc34fd7521374868b1c455f1acc8a9
#
_cell.length_a   1.000
_cell.length_b   1.000
_cell.length_c   1.000
_cell.angle_alpha   90.00
_cell.angle_beta   90.00
_cell.angle_gamma   90.00
#
_symmetry.space_group_name_H-M   'P 1'
#
loop_
_entity.id
_entity.type
_entity.pdbx_description
1 polymer ?
#
loop_
_entity_poly.entity_id
_entity_poly.type
_entity_poly.pdbx_seq_one_letter_code
_entity_poly.pdbx_strand_id
1 'polypeptide(L)'
;MTDFATTHSGLRHAAGRFAPSPTSALHLGNLRTALAAWLLARSTGRRFVVRIEDLDRARVAAAGKIASTQLRDLESLGLDWDGPVVRQSERLDLYADAVAGLETYPCFCTRREIAAATTAP
;
A
#
# COMPACT_ATOMS: atom_id res chain seq x y z
N MET A 1 37.38 5.18 -12.67
CA MET A 1 36.43 4.17 -13.16
C MET A 1 35.78 3.60 -11.91
N THR A 2 34.69 4.23 -11.48
CA THR A 2 34.00 3.89 -10.23
C THR A 2 32.98 2.79 -10.53
N ASP A 3 33.13 1.70 -9.82
CA ASP A 3 32.40 0.43 -9.98
C ASP A 3 30.89 0.63 -9.72
N PHE A 4 30.11 0.64 -10.77
CA PHE A 4 28.64 0.72 -10.74
C PHE A 4 27.96 -0.61 -10.33
N ALA A 5 28.77 -1.65 -10.03
CA ALA A 5 28.29 -3.00 -9.78
C ALA A 5 27.76 -3.21 -8.34
N THR A 6 28.13 -2.38 -7.37
CA THR A 6 27.86 -2.63 -5.95
C THR A 6 26.48 -2.15 -5.48
N THR A 7 25.80 -1.31 -6.27
CA THR A 7 24.52 -0.69 -5.87
C THR A 7 23.27 -1.55 -6.22
N HIS A 8 23.43 -2.65 -6.97
CA HIS A 8 22.29 -3.41 -7.48
C HIS A 8 21.83 -4.58 -6.59
N SER A 9 22.64 -4.99 -5.60
CA SER A 9 22.26 -6.13 -4.74
C SER A 9 21.09 -5.79 -3.79
N GLY A 10 21.03 -4.58 -3.28
CA GLY A 10 19.92 -4.12 -2.44
C GLY A 10 18.58 -3.94 -3.18
N LEU A 11 18.63 -3.67 -4.47
CA LEU A 11 17.45 -3.44 -5.30
C LEU A 11 16.68 -4.73 -5.64
N ARG A 12 17.33 -5.89 -5.58
CA ARG A 12 16.66 -7.19 -5.85
C ARG A 12 15.66 -7.58 -4.77
N HIS A 13 15.78 -7.03 -3.57
CA HIS A 13 14.84 -7.25 -2.47
C HIS A 13 13.72 -6.20 -2.42
N ALA A 14 13.85 -5.10 -3.16
CA ALA A 14 12.80 -4.09 -3.25
C ALA A 14 11.61 -4.65 -4.04
N ALA A 15 10.39 -4.36 -3.57
CA ALA A 15 9.16 -4.74 -4.24
C ALA A 15 8.39 -3.50 -4.65
N GLY A 16 7.78 -3.54 -5.85
CA GLY A 16 6.67 -2.66 -6.17
C GLY A 16 5.46 -3.05 -5.34
N ARG A 17 4.54 -2.13 -5.10
CA ARG A 17 3.36 -2.39 -4.29
C ARG A 17 2.14 -1.65 -4.79
N PHE A 18 1.00 -2.31 -4.75
CA PHE A 18 -0.30 -1.67 -4.78
C PHE A 18 -1.03 -1.90 -3.46
N ALA A 19 -1.56 -0.85 -2.85
CA ALA A 19 -2.13 -0.91 -1.51
C ALA A 19 -3.50 -0.23 -1.46
N PRO A 20 -4.55 -0.86 -2.00
CA PRO A 20 -5.89 -0.28 -2.02
C PRO A 20 -6.58 -0.38 -0.64
N SER A 21 -7.33 0.67 -0.29
CA SER A 21 -8.31 0.59 0.79
C SER A 21 -9.62 -0.01 0.26
N PRO A 22 -10.21 -1.01 0.92
CA PRO A 22 -11.40 -1.70 0.44
C PRO A 22 -12.69 -0.91 0.79
N THR A 23 -12.76 0.35 0.40
CA THR A 23 -13.90 1.25 0.64
C THR A 23 -14.90 1.28 -0.51
N SER A 24 -14.46 0.96 -1.73
CA SER A 24 -15.26 0.91 -2.96
C SER A 24 -14.56 0.05 -4.02
N ALA A 25 -15.25 -0.23 -5.12
CA ALA A 25 -14.63 -0.80 -6.32
C ALA A 25 -13.50 0.10 -6.83
N LEU A 26 -12.52 -0.48 -7.52
CA LEU A 26 -11.45 0.29 -8.15
C LEU A 26 -12.01 1.09 -9.33
N HIS A 27 -11.68 2.37 -9.37
CA HIS A 27 -11.94 3.20 -10.53
C HIS A 27 -10.70 3.23 -11.44
N LEU A 28 -10.85 3.77 -12.65
CA LEU A 28 -9.80 3.79 -13.67
C LEU A 28 -8.47 4.40 -13.16
N GLY A 29 -8.53 5.42 -12.31
CA GLY A 29 -7.34 6.02 -11.71
C GLY A 29 -6.56 5.06 -10.80
N ASN A 30 -7.28 4.23 -10.01
CA ASN A 30 -6.63 3.20 -9.18
C ASN A 30 -5.99 2.11 -10.06
N LEU A 31 -6.69 1.65 -11.09
CA LEU A 31 -6.20 0.63 -12.01
C LEU A 31 -4.97 1.12 -12.78
N ARG A 32 -4.97 2.37 -13.24
CA ARG A 32 -3.80 3.00 -13.85
C ARG A 32 -2.60 3.02 -12.90
N THR A 33 -2.82 3.37 -11.63
CA THR A 33 -1.75 3.41 -10.63
C THR A 33 -1.20 2.01 -10.36
N ALA A 34 -2.08 1.02 -10.24
CA ALA A 34 -1.68 -0.38 -10.09
C ALA A 34 -0.86 -0.87 -11.28
N LEU A 35 -1.32 -0.60 -12.49
CA LEU A 35 -0.62 -0.98 -13.73
C LEU A 35 0.78 -0.32 -13.81
N ALA A 36 0.88 0.97 -13.52
CA ALA A 36 2.16 1.67 -13.53
C ALA A 36 3.15 1.09 -12.52
N ALA A 37 2.69 0.83 -11.29
CA ALA A 37 3.51 0.23 -10.24
C ALA A 37 3.95 -1.20 -10.62
N TRP A 38 3.05 -1.97 -11.22
CA TRP A 38 3.33 -3.32 -11.71
C TRP A 38 4.37 -3.31 -12.83
N LEU A 39 4.18 -2.47 -13.86
CA LEU A 39 5.12 -2.34 -14.97
C LEU A 39 6.52 -1.94 -14.50
N LEU A 40 6.62 -0.97 -13.59
CA LEU A 40 7.90 -0.55 -13.01
C LEU A 40 8.58 -1.67 -12.23
N ALA A 41 7.83 -2.46 -11.48
CA ALA A 41 8.38 -3.61 -10.77
C ALA A 41 8.84 -4.68 -11.75
N ARG A 42 7.99 -5.10 -12.68
CA ARG A 42 8.29 -6.19 -13.61
C ARG A 42 9.38 -5.85 -14.61
N SER A 43 9.43 -4.62 -15.13
CA SER A 43 10.50 -4.18 -16.05
C SER A 43 11.89 -4.17 -15.42
N THR A 44 11.97 -4.09 -14.10
CA THR A 44 13.24 -4.11 -13.35
C THR A 44 13.49 -5.45 -12.64
N GLY A 45 12.73 -6.50 -12.95
CA GLY A 45 12.87 -7.82 -12.35
C GLY A 45 12.53 -7.87 -10.85
N ARG A 46 11.75 -6.92 -10.36
CA ARG A 46 11.35 -6.85 -8.95
C ARG A 46 10.04 -7.56 -8.70
N ARG A 47 9.85 -7.97 -7.46
CA ARG A 47 8.56 -8.45 -6.97
C ARG A 47 7.52 -7.34 -7.03
N PHE A 48 6.26 -7.74 -7.18
CA PHE A 48 5.10 -6.86 -7.01
C PHE A 48 4.18 -7.47 -5.97
N VAL A 49 3.78 -6.72 -4.97
CA VAL A 49 2.97 -7.20 -3.84
C VAL A 49 1.70 -6.38 -3.68
N VAL A 50 0.66 -7.02 -3.14
CA VAL A 50 -0.62 -6.37 -2.85
C VAL A 50 -0.86 -6.37 -1.34
N ARG A 51 -1.29 -5.20 -0.81
CA ARG A 51 -1.71 -5.05 0.58
C ARG A 51 -3.06 -4.37 0.66
N ILE A 52 -4.01 -4.97 1.35
CA ILE A 52 -5.31 -4.38 1.63
C ILE A 52 -5.19 -3.49 2.87
N GLU A 53 -5.54 -2.20 2.72
CA GLU A 53 -5.47 -1.21 3.79
C GLU A 53 -6.84 -1.06 4.47
N ASP A 54 -7.12 -1.91 5.44
CA ASP A 54 -8.43 -2.10 6.08
C ASP A 54 -8.44 -1.72 7.57
N LEU A 55 -7.59 -0.76 7.99
CA LEU A 55 -7.53 -0.31 9.39
C LEU A 55 -8.72 0.56 9.80
N ASP A 56 -9.27 1.36 8.89
CA ASP A 56 -10.42 2.24 9.16
C ASP A 56 -11.73 1.43 9.15
N ARG A 57 -12.06 0.83 10.29
CA ARG A 57 -13.22 -0.06 10.45
C ARG A 57 -14.55 0.60 10.09
N ALA A 58 -14.69 1.90 10.30
CA ALA A 58 -15.92 2.63 9.98
C ALA A 58 -16.15 2.71 8.47
N ARG A 59 -15.07 2.80 7.67
CA ARG A 59 -15.13 2.93 6.21
C ARG A 59 -15.08 1.59 5.48
N VAL A 60 -14.70 0.51 6.16
CA VAL A 60 -14.46 -0.81 5.57
C VAL A 60 -15.43 -1.89 6.07
N ALA A 61 -16.66 -1.50 6.45
CA ALA A 61 -17.67 -2.44 6.95
C ALA A 61 -17.94 -3.64 6.02
N ALA A 62 -17.77 -3.45 4.69
CA ALA A 62 -17.87 -4.50 3.66
C ALA A 62 -16.51 -4.91 3.09
N ALA A 63 -15.42 -4.69 3.81
CA ALA A 63 -14.05 -4.82 3.33
C ALA A 63 -13.73 -6.15 2.64
N GLY A 64 -14.19 -7.26 3.19
CA GLY A 64 -13.89 -8.58 2.62
C GLY A 64 -14.44 -8.75 1.20
N LYS A 65 -15.68 -8.34 0.97
CA LYS A 65 -16.35 -8.45 -0.33
C LYS A 65 -15.76 -7.46 -1.36
N ILE A 66 -15.49 -6.24 -0.92
CA ILE A 66 -14.90 -5.20 -1.77
C ILE A 66 -13.46 -5.57 -2.13
N ALA A 67 -12.63 -6.01 -1.17
CA ALA A 67 -11.27 -6.44 -1.43
C ALA A 67 -11.21 -7.58 -2.46
N SER A 68 -12.10 -8.58 -2.35
CA SER A 68 -12.18 -9.67 -3.33
C SER A 68 -12.55 -9.17 -4.74
N THR A 69 -13.38 -8.15 -4.84
CA THR A 69 -13.70 -7.53 -6.13
C THR A 69 -12.48 -6.78 -6.68
N GLN A 70 -11.79 -5.98 -5.84
CA GLN A 70 -10.58 -5.25 -6.23
C GLN A 70 -9.49 -6.20 -6.74
N LEU A 71 -9.29 -7.35 -6.10
CA LEU A 71 -8.31 -8.35 -6.55
C LEU A 71 -8.70 -8.94 -7.91
N ARG A 72 -9.98 -9.28 -8.12
CA ARG A 72 -10.47 -9.74 -9.43
C ARG A 72 -10.30 -8.69 -10.53
N ASP A 73 -10.47 -7.42 -10.22
CA ASP A 73 -10.24 -6.33 -11.17
C ASP A 73 -8.77 -6.30 -11.62
N LEU A 74 -7.81 -6.49 -10.70
CA LEU A 74 -6.39 -6.58 -11.02
C LEU A 74 -6.09 -7.82 -11.88
N GLU A 75 -6.61 -8.98 -11.51
CA GLU A 75 -6.47 -10.24 -12.27
C GLU A 75 -7.03 -10.10 -13.69
N SER A 76 -8.18 -9.44 -13.84
CA SER A 76 -8.82 -9.20 -15.14
C SER A 76 -7.96 -8.33 -16.07
N LEU A 77 -7.09 -7.49 -15.52
CA LEU A 77 -6.10 -6.72 -16.26
C LEU A 77 -4.80 -7.49 -16.51
N GLY A 78 -4.70 -8.74 -16.06
CA GLY A 78 -3.48 -9.54 -16.15
C GLY A 78 -2.38 -9.11 -15.18
N LEU A 79 -2.71 -8.37 -14.12
CA LEU A 79 -1.75 -7.97 -13.08
C LEU A 79 -1.65 -9.09 -12.04
N ASP A 80 -0.56 -9.83 -12.09
CA ASP A 80 -0.18 -10.82 -11.09
C ASP A 80 0.59 -10.18 -9.93
N TRP A 81 0.68 -10.88 -8.79
CA TRP A 81 1.49 -10.46 -7.65
C TRP A 81 2.22 -11.62 -7.00
N ASP A 82 3.27 -11.31 -6.24
CA ASP A 82 4.16 -12.29 -5.62
C ASP A 82 3.81 -12.50 -4.15
N GLY A 83 3.47 -13.72 -3.80
CA GLY A 83 3.15 -14.12 -2.44
C GLY A 83 1.71 -13.80 -2.01
N PRO A 84 1.39 -13.96 -0.73
CA PRO A 84 0.04 -13.75 -0.24
C PRO A 84 -0.34 -12.28 -0.24
N VAL A 85 -1.63 -12.01 -0.43
CA VAL A 85 -2.20 -10.68 -0.18
C VAL A 85 -2.19 -10.42 1.32
N VAL A 86 -1.53 -9.34 1.73
CA VAL A 86 -1.44 -8.93 3.14
C VAL A 86 -2.59 -8.02 3.50
N ARG A 87 -3.22 -8.22 4.66
CA ARG A 87 -4.19 -7.31 5.25
C ARG A 87 -3.57 -6.56 6.42
N GLN A 88 -3.77 -5.24 6.50
CA GLN A 88 -3.23 -4.46 7.62
C GLN A 88 -3.90 -4.85 8.94
N SER A 89 -5.19 -5.15 8.93
CA SER A 89 -5.93 -5.57 10.13
C SER A 89 -5.41 -6.86 10.79
N GLU A 90 -4.68 -7.69 10.04
CA GLU A 90 -4.07 -8.94 10.52
C GLU A 90 -2.64 -8.73 11.07
N ARG A 91 -2.17 -7.49 11.14
CA ARG A 91 -0.78 -7.14 11.50
C ARG A 91 -0.69 -6.09 12.61
N LEU A 92 -1.71 -5.95 13.42
CA LEU A 92 -1.79 -4.92 14.46
C LEU A 92 -0.65 -5.04 15.49
N ASP A 93 -0.30 -6.27 15.87
CA ASP A 93 0.79 -6.50 16.82
C ASP A 93 2.14 -6.01 16.27
N LEU A 94 2.43 -6.29 14.99
CA LEU A 94 3.64 -5.80 14.33
C LEU A 94 3.70 -4.26 14.27
N TYR A 95 2.55 -3.62 14.09
CA TYR A 95 2.48 -2.15 14.11
C TYR A 95 2.64 -1.60 15.52
N ALA A 96 2.06 -2.25 16.53
CA ALA A 96 2.24 -1.88 17.92
C ALA A 96 3.71 -1.96 18.35
N ASP A 97 4.39 -3.05 18.01
CA ASP A 97 5.81 -3.24 18.27
C ASP A 97 6.68 -2.17 17.60
N ALA A 98 6.38 -1.85 16.33
CA ALA A 98 7.10 -0.82 15.60
C ALA A 98 6.90 0.57 16.21
N VAL A 99 5.66 0.90 16.61
CA VAL A 99 5.34 2.19 17.27
C VAL A 99 5.99 2.31 18.63
N ALA A 100 6.08 1.21 19.40
CA ALA A 100 6.72 1.21 20.71
C ALA A 100 8.21 1.61 20.67
N GLY A 101 8.87 1.44 19.52
CA GLY A 101 10.26 1.87 19.30
C GLY A 101 10.42 3.31 18.83
N LEU A 102 9.33 4.08 18.72
CA LEU A 102 9.34 5.46 18.22
C LEU A 102 8.87 6.44 19.30
N GLU A 103 9.43 7.65 19.27
CA GLU A 103 8.86 8.76 20.06
C GLU A 103 7.55 9.21 19.40
N THR A 104 6.43 8.95 20.04
CA THR A 104 5.10 9.27 19.53
C THR A 104 4.26 9.98 20.58
N TYR A 105 3.27 10.73 20.10
CA TYR A 105 2.24 11.34 20.95
C TYR A 105 0.85 11.09 20.35
N PRO A 106 -0.20 10.96 21.17
CA PRO A 106 -1.55 10.80 20.65
C PRO A 106 -2.03 12.10 19.99
N CYS A 107 -2.60 12.00 18.79
CA CYS A 107 -3.18 13.11 18.06
C CYS A 107 -4.65 12.80 17.74
N PHE A 108 -5.55 13.70 18.16
CA PHE A 108 -7.00 13.57 17.97
C PHE A 108 -7.54 14.58 16.96
N CYS A 109 -6.66 15.30 16.26
CA CYS A 109 -7.04 16.30 15.27
C CYS A 109 -7.72 15.66 14.06
N THR A 110 -8.81 16.26 13.62
CA THR A 110 -9.43 15.91 12.33
C THR A 110 -8.58 16.44 11.17
N ARG A 111 -8.75 15.85 9.98
CA ARG A 111 -8.08 16.35 8.75
C ARG A 111 -8.35 17.83 8.49
N ARG A 112 -9.56 18.33 8.82
CA ARG A 112 -9.93 19.72 8.66
C ARG A 112 -9.17 20.65 9.61
N GLU A 113 -8.99 20.23 10.86
CA GLU A 113 -8.20 20.98 11.84
C GLU A 113 -6.71 21.03 11.46
N ILE A 114 -6.16 19.91 10.98
CA ILE A 114 -4.78 19.88 10.47
C ILE A 114 -4.63 20.82 9.27
N ALA A 115 -5.54 20.77 8.30
CA ALA A 115 -5.50 21.63 7.13
C ALA A 115 -5.63 23.13 7.51
N ALA A 116 -6.49 23.47 8.48
CA ALA A 116 -6.62 24.83 8.99
C ALA A 116 -5.34 25.33 9.68
N ALA A 117 -4.65 24.47 10.42
CA ALA A 117 -3.40 24.81 11.08
C ALA A 117 -2.23 25.02 10.12
N THR A 118 -2.20 24.32 8.98
CA THR A 118 -1.15 24.45 7.96
C THR A 118 -1.33 25.67 7.04
N THR A 119 -2.51 26.30 7.05
CA THR A 119 -2.79 27.52 6.28
C THR A 119 -2.66 28.80 7.13
N ALA A 120 -2.28 28.68 8.41
CA ALA A 120 -1.96 29.84 9.23
C ALA A 120 -0.64 30.49 8.73
N PRO A 121 -0.58 31.84 8.63
CA PRO A 121 0.59 32.56 8.14
C PRO A 121 1.80 32.40 9.01
#